data_236899d1b112769c4c1a74c15c3006a2
#
_entry.id   236899d1b112769c4c1a74c15c3006a2
#
_cell.length_a   1.000
_cell.length_b   1.000
_cell.length_c   1.000
_cell.angle_alpha   90.00
_cell.angle_beta   90.00
_cell.angle_gamma   90.00
#
_symmetry.space_group_name_H-M   'P 1'
#
loop_
_entity.id
_entity.type
_entity.pdbx_description
1 polymer ?
#
loop_
_entity_poly.entity_id
_entity_poly.type
_entity_poly.pdbx_seq_one_letter_code
_entity_poly.pdbx_strand_id
1 'polypeptide(L)'
;MKTGKTLRAFIIATFSLYAIPLFAQKTPSLSDPEIASVALTANQVDVAYAKIAQEKSKDPNILEFAKTMTKDHEGVIAQAEALAQRLSLTPKDNAVSKQLNNDAEETKKTLNAKTDKDFDRAYIDNEVTYHKSVIATVEGVLIPQSKDAELKQFLQQVLPVLKTHLDHATMIQSQLPK
;
A
#
# COMPACT_ATOMS: atom_id res chain seq x y z
N MET A 1 22.69 -50.19 -51.34
CA MET A 1 22.70 -49.51 -50.03
C MET A 1 22.74 -48.02 -50.31
N LYS A 2 21.60 -47.34 -50.12
CA LYS A 2 21.47 -45.85 -50.29
C LYS A 2 21.30 -45.25 -48.91
N THR A 3 22.32 -44.50 -48.43
CA THR A 3 22.31 -43.77 -47.18
C THR A 3 21.58 -42.43 -47.40
N GLY A 4 20.37 -42.29 -46.85
CA GLY A 4 19.62 -41.03 -46.82
C GLY A 4 20.18 -40.12 -45.74
N LYS A 5 20.68 -38.95 -46.12
CA LYS A 5 21.04 -37.85 -45.20
C LYS A 5 19.78 -37.04 -44.89
N THR A 6 19.28 -37.12 -43.66
CA THR A 6 18.21 -36.26 -43.16
C THR A 6 18.80 -34.89 -42.77
N LEU A 7 18.41 -33.89 -43.54
CA LEU A 7 18.71 -32.46 -43.27
C LEU A 7 17.78 -31.97 -42.17
N ARG A 8 18.32 -31.72 -40.95
CA ARG A 8 17.59 -31.11 -39.87
C ARG A 8 17.63 -29.60 -40.07
N ALA A 9 16.49 -29.03 -40.46
CA ALA A 9 16.30 -27.59 -40.51
C ALA A 9 16.19 -27.02 -39.07
N PHE A 10 17.19 -26.19 -38.67
CA PHE A 10 17.13 -25.39 -37.47
C PHE A 10 16.27 -24.14 -37.75
N ILE A 11 15.08 -24.11 -37.16
CA ILE A 11 14.25 -22.90 -37.16
C ILE A 11 14.80 -22.00 -36.06
N ILE A 12 15.50 -20.94 -36.44
CA ILE A 12 15.89 -19.87 -35.54
C ILE A 12 14.65 -18.98 -35.35
N ALA A 13 13.96 -19.17 -34.23
CA ALA A 13 12.91 -18.26 -33.80
C ALA A 13 13.55 -16.94 -33.34
N THR A 14 13.50 -15.93 -34.18
CA THR A 14 13.87 -14.57 -33.81
C THR A 14 12.81 -14.03 -32.87
N PHE A 15 13.12 -13.99 -31.58
CA PHE A 15 12.30 -13.31 -30.56
C PHE A 15 12.49 -11.80 -30.78
N SER A 16 11.57 -11.18 -31.53
CA SER A 16 11.47 -9.74 -31.60
C SER A 16 11.03 -9.22 -30.24
N LEU A 17 11.95 -8.67 -29.45
CA LEU A 17 11.62 -7.87 -28.29
C LEU A 17 10.87 -6.62 -28.79
N TYR A 18 9.54 -6.70 -28.77
CA TYR A 18 8.74 -5.48 -28.82
C TYR A 18 9.00 -4.73 -27.51
N ALA A 19 9.81 -3.68 -27.57
CA ALA A 19 9.89 -2.68 -26.51
C ALA A 19 8.50 -2.05 -26.42
N ILE A 20 7.67 -2.51 -25.47
CA ILE A 20 6.42 -1.84 -25.11
C ILE A 20 6.86 -0.46 -24.59
N PRO A 21 6.45 0.65 -25.22
CA PRO A 21 6.74 1.95 -24.67
C PRO A 21 6.11 1.99 -23.28
N LEU A 22 6.94 2.11 -22.27
CA LEU A 22 6.51 2.40 -20.91
C LEU A 22 5.89 3.79 -20.97
N PHE A 23 4.58 3.85 -21.22
CA PHE A 23 3.84 5.09 -21.07
C PHE A 23 4.05 5.47 -19.61
N ALA A 24 4.86 6.50 -19.39
CA ALA A 24 4.98 7.16 -18.11
C ALA A 24 3.54 7.59 -17.74
N GLN A 25 2.91 6.82 -16.85
CA GLN A 25 1.60 7.19 -16.32
C GLN A 25 1.83 8.53 -15.65
N LYS A 26 1.23 9.60 -16.22
CA LYS A 26 1.31 10.92 -15.63
C LYS A 26 0.81 10.79 -14.19
N THR A 27 1.67 11.13 -13.25
CA THR A 27 1.26 11.25 -11.85
C THR A 27 0.00 12.12 -11.80
N PRO A 28 -1.11 11.63 -11.23
CA PRO A 28 -2.34 12.41 -11.19
C PRO A 28 -2.10 13.74 -10.49
N SER A 29 -2.63 14.82 -11.06
CA SER A 29 -2.62 16.12 -10.39
C SER A 29 -3.73 16.16 -9.37
N LEU A 30 -3.40 16.34 -8.09
CA LEU A 30 -4.32 16.38 -6.99
C LEU A 30 -4.41 17.78 -6.38
N SER A 31 -5.62 18.22 -6.06
CA SER A 31 -5.89 19.39 -5.20
C SER A 31 -5.78 19.03 -3.72
N ASP A 32 -5.65 20.01 -2.83
CA ASP A 32 -5.56 19.78 -1.38
C ASP A 32 -6.76 18.97 -0.83
N PRO A 33 -8.03 19.21 -1.23
CA PRO A 33 -9.14 18.32 -0.85
C PRO A 33 -8.98 16.87 -1.33
N GLU A 34 -8.41 16.65 -2.50
CA GLU A 34 -8.15 15.31 -3.04
C GLU A 34 -6.97 14.64 -2.31
N ILE A 35 -5.94 15.39 -1.95
CA ILE A 35 -4.82 14.93 -1.11
C ILE A 35 -5.32 14.53 0.28
N ALA A 36 -6.18 15.33 0.90
CA ALA A 36 -6.80 15.01 2.18
C ALA A 36 -7.62 13.71 2.10
N SER A 37 -8.38 13.51 1.02
CA SER A 37 -9.13 12.27 0.80
C SER A 37 -8.20 11.06 0.67
N VAL A 38 -7.11 11.15 -0.09
CA VAL A 38 -6.14 10.04 -0.22
C VAL A 38 -5.51 9.71 1.13
N ALA A 39 -5.09 10.72 1.89
CA ALA A 39 -4.48 10.52 3.20
C ALA A 39 -5.44 9.86 4.20
N LEU A 40 -6.70 10.34 4.26
CA LEU A 40 -7.72 9.73 5.13
C LEU A 40 -8.01 8.29 4.72
N THR A 41 -8.24 8.03 3.43
CA THR A 41 -8.53 6.69 2.91
C THR A 41 -7.39 5.72 3.22
N ALA A 42 -6.13 6.12 3.02
CA ALA A 42 -5.00 5.25 3.31
C ALA A 42 -4.96 4.83 4.79
N ASN A 43 -5.19 5.76 5.71
CA ASN A 43 -5.23 5.43 7.14
C ASN A 43 -6.43 4.54 7.50
N GLN A 44 -7.62 4.79 6.93
CA GLN A 44 -8.82 3.97 7.16
C GLN A 44 -8.65 2.54 6.66
N VAL A 45 -7.98 2.35 5.53
CA VAL A 45 -7.66 1.04 4.96
C VAL A 45 -6.75 0.24 5.89
N ASP A 46 -5.71 0.87 6.43
CA ASP A 46 -4.79 0.22 7.37
C ASP A 46 -5.50 -0.21 8.66
N VAL A 47 -6.31 0.67 9.24
CA VAL A 47 -7.17 0.33 10.40
C VAL A 47 -8.05 -0.88 10.10
N ALA A 48 -8.61 -0.98 8.90
CA ALA A 48 -9.45 -2.12 8.52
C ALA A 48 -8.64 -3.42 8.47
N TYR A 49 -7.42 -3.43 7.94
CA TYR A 49 -6.54 -4.59 7.94
C TYR A 49 -6.14 -4.99 9.36
N ALA A 50 -5.75 -4.02 10.17
CA ALA A 50 -5.37 -4.25 11.56
C ALA A 50 -6.53 -4.84 12.40
N LYS A 51 -7.77 -4.42 12.19
CA LYS A 51 -8.95 -5.00 12.84
C LYS A 51 -9.15 -6.47 12.47
N ILE A 52 -8.98 -6.83 11.20
CA ILE A 52 -9.03 -8.23 10.75
C ILE A 52 -7.93 -9.05 11.47
N ALA A 53 -6.72 -8.49 11.60
CA ALA A 53 -5.63 -9.18 12.27
C ALA A 53 -5.91 -9.40 13.77
N GLN A 54 -6.50 -8.42 14.44
CA GLN A 54 -6.89 -8.55 15.85
C GLN A 54 -7.97 -9.62 16.07
N GLU A 55 -8.84 -9.86 15.08
CA GLU A 55 -9.87 -10.88 15.15
C GLU A 55 -9.35 -12.30 14.84
N LYS A 56 -8.38 -12.42 13.94
CA LYS A 56 -7.99 -13.72 13.35
C LYS A 56 -6.67 -14.27 13.87
N SER A 57 -5.70 -13.42 14.18
CA SER A 57 -4.40 -13.88 14.66
C SER A 57 -4.45 -14.36 16.11
N LYS A 58 -3.57 -15.31 16.41
CA LYS A 58 -3.27 -15.77 17.78
C LYS A 58 -1.81 -15.50 18.14
N ASP A 59 -1.00 -15.04 17.20
CA ASP A 59 0.39 -14.68 17.43
C ASP A 59 0.47 -13.37 18.22
N PRO A 60 1.13 -13.34 19.38
CA PRO A 60 1.20 -12.14 20.21
C PRO A 60 1.90 -10.97 19.52
N ASN A 61 2.91 -11.20 18.66
CA ASN A 61 3.60 -10.15 17.95
C ASN A 61 2.71 -9.51 16.88
N ILE A 62 1.93 -10.33 16.17
CA ILE A 62 0.94 -9.87 15.19
C ILE A 62 -0.16 -9.06 15.88
N LEU A 63 -0.67 -9.55 17.02
CA LEU A 63 -1.71 -8.85 17.79
C LEU A 63 -1.22 -7.50 18.34
N GLU A 64 0.02 -7.42 18.82
CA GLU A 64 0.62 -6.18 19.31
C GLU A 64 0.81 -5.18 18.17
N PHE A 65 1.37 -5.65 17.05
CA PHE A 65 1.54 -4.82 15.85
C PHE A 65 0.18 -4.28 15.36
N ALA A 66 -0.83 -5.14 15.21
CA ALA A 66 -2.16 -4.73 14.75
C ALA A 66 -2.84 -3.73 15.70
N LYS A 67 -2.66 -3.86 17.02
CA LYS A 67 -3.14 -2.85 17.98
C LYS A 67 -2.43 -1.52 17.82
N THR A 68 -1.12 -1.55 17.58
CA THR A 68 -0.34 -0.33 17.30
C THR A 68 -0.83 0.34 16.02
N MET A 69 -1.02 -0.42 14.93
CA MET A 69 -1.56 0.12 13.67
C MET A 69 -2.92 0.77 13.88
N THR A 70 -3.86 0.08 14.55
CA THR A 70 -5.18 0.67 14.84
C THR A 70 -5.06 1.98 15.60
N LYS A 71 -4.31 2.00 16.70
CA LYS A 71 -4.18 3.18 17.56
C LYS A 71 -3.55 4.36 16.82
N ASP A 72 -2.44 4.13 16.14
CA ASP A 72 -1.67 5.21 15.54
C ASP A 72 -2.40 5.77 14.31
N HIS A 73 -2.97 4.91 13.46
CA HIS A 73 -3.72 5.36 12.29
C HIS A 73 -5.07 6.03 12.65
N GLU A 74 -5.79 5.56 13.67
CA GLU A 74 -6.96 6.27 14.20
C GLU A 74 -6.57 7.66 14.75
N GLY A 75 -5.41 7.77 15.40
CA GLY A 75 -4.85 9.06 15.84
C GLY A 75 -4.53 10.00 14.67
N VAL A 76 -3.95 9.48 13.59
CA VAL A 76 -3.67 10.25 12.37
C VAL A 76 -4.98 10.69 11.70
N ILE A 77 -6.00 9.83 11.62
CA ILE A 77 -7.32 10.16 11.08
C ILE A 77 -7.92 11.35 11.85
N ALA A 78 -7.95 11.28 13.19
CA ALA A 78 -8.51 12.35 14.01
C ALA A 78 -7.76 13.68 13.80
N GLN A 79 -6.43 13.66 13.68
CA GLN A 79 -5.63 14.85 13.39
C GLN A 79 -5.90 15.40 11.98
N ALA A 80 -6.03 14.52 10.97
CA ALA A 80 -6.33 14.91 9.60
C ALA A 80 -7.72 15.56 9.49
N GLU A 81 -8.73 15.01 10.17
CA GLU A 81 -10.08 15.56 10.21
C GLU A 81 -10.11 16.94 10.90
N ALA A 82 -9.43 17.09 12.04
CA ALA A 82 -9.31 18.38 12.73
C ALA A 82 -8.60 19.42 11.86
N LEU A 83 -7.55 19.02 11.14
CA LEU A 83 -6.82 19.87 10.19
C LEU A 83 -7.76 20.30 9.03
N ALA A 84 -8.47 19.35 8.43
CA ALA A 84 -9.39 19.62 7.34
C ALA A 84 -10.49 20.62 7.76
N GLN A 85 -11.06 20.46 8.97
CA GLN A 85 -12.02 21.42 9.53
C GLN A 85 -11.43 22.83 9.69
N ARG A 86 -10.23 22.94 10.26
CA ARG A 86 -9.54 24.22 10.46
C ARG A 86 -9.23 24.93 9.15
N LEU A 87 -8.84 24.18 8.12
CA LEU A 87 -8.53 24.70 6.79
C LEU A 87 -9.79 24.90 5.92
N SER A 88 -10.98 24.54 6.42
CA SER A 88 -12.22 24.52 5.64
C SER A 88 -12.10 23.66 4.37
N LEU A 89 -11.30 22.59 4.44
CA LEU A 89 -11.15 21.61 3.37
C LEU A 89 -12.18 20.51 3.54
N THR A 90 -12.97 20.27 2.51
CA THR A 90 -13.82 19.07 2.42
C THR A 90 -13.10 18.01 1.62
N PRO A 91 -12.68 16.87 2.21
CA PRO A 91 -12.05 15.79 1.47
C PRO A 91 -12.88 15.38 0.26
N LYS A 92 -12.22 15.24 -0.90
CA LYS A 92 -12.89 14.95 -2.17
C LYS A 92 -12.31 13.69 -2.79
N ASP A 93 -13.18 12.72 -3.05
CA ASP A 93 -12.80 11.48 -3.73
C ASP A 93 -12.20 11.72 -5.12
N ASN A 94 -11.22 10.89 -5.43
CA ASN A 94 -10.50 10.95 -6.69
C ASN A 94 -10.10 9.54 -7.15
N ALA A 95 -9.42 9.44 -8.28
CA ALA A 95 -9.03 8.14 -8.82
C ALA A 95 -8.11 7.35 -7.86
N VAL A 96 -7.22 8.03 -7.12
CA VAL A 96 -6.28 7.38 -6.20
C VAL A 96 -7.00 6.85 -4.96
N SER A 97 -7.85 7.67 -4.31
CA SER A 97 -8.62 7.22 -3.13
C SER A 97 -9.59 6.07 -3.47
N LYS A 98 -10.22 6.12 -4.65
CA LYS A 98 -11.07 5.03 -5.13
C LYS A 98 -10.29 3.76 -5.40
N GLN A 99 -9.10 3.86 -6.00
CA GLN A 99 -8.24 2.70 -6.22
C GLN A 99 -7.80 2.07 -4.90
N LEU A 100 -7.38 2.88 -3.91
CA LEU A 100 -7.05 2.40 -2.57
C LEU A 100 -8.20 1.58 -1.95
N ASN A 101 -9.44 2.08 -2.05
CA ASN A 101 -10.61 1.36 -1.54
C ASN A 101 -10.86 0.05 -2.30
N ASN A 102 -10.73 0.03 -3.63
CA ASN A 102 -10.91 -1.18 -4.44
C ASN A 102 -9.86 -2.24 -4.09
N ASP A 103 -8.59 -1.84 -4.01
CA ASP A 103 -7.49 -2.74 -3.65
C ASP A 103 -7.66 -3.26 -2.21
N ALA A 104 -8.19 -2.41 -1.32
CA ALA A 104 -8.49 -2.80 0.05
C ALA A 104 -9.56 -3.90 0.12
N GLU A 105 -10.61 -3.83 -0.70
CA GLU A 105 -11.64 -4.89 -0.73
C GLU A 105 -11.05 -6.23 -1.17
N GLU A 106 -10.18 -6.25 -2.18
CA GLU A 106 -9.53 -7.50 -2.62
C GLU A 106 -8.54 -8.03 -1.57
N THR A 107 -7.79 -7.15 -0.91
CA THR A 107 -6.90 -7.52 0.18
C THR A 107 -7.69 -8.11 1.36
N LYS A 108 -8.79 -7.47 1.78
CA LYS A 108 -9.66 -7.97 2.85
C LYS A 108 -10.23 -9.36 2.52
N LYS A 109 -10.66 -9.60 1.29
CA LYS A 109 -11.10 -10.94 0.84
C LYS A 109 -9.98 -11.96 0.98
N THR A 110 -8.76 -11.60 0.53
CA THR A 110 -7.58 -12.48 0.63
C THR A 110 -7.25 -12.81 2.08
N LEU A 111 -7.21 -11.81 2.96
CA LEU A 111 -6.94 -11.99 4.38
C LEU A 111 -8.01 -12.86 5.07
N ASN A 112 -9.28 -12.60 4.76
CA ASN A 112 -10.39 -13.35 5.34
C ASN A 112 -10.42 -14.83 4.91
N ALA A 113 -9.91 -15.16 3.73
CA ALA A 113 -9.82 -16.53 3.23
C ALA A 113 -8.71 -17.36 3.90
N LYS A 114 -7.79 -16.74 4.63
CA LYS A 114 -6.64 -17.41 5.29
C LYS A 114 -6.88 -17.61 6.78
N THR A 115 -6.16 -18.57 7.36
CA THR A 115 -6.23 -18.90 8.80
C THR A 115 -4.85 -19.15 9.38
N ASP A 116 -4.73 -19.01 10.68
CA ASP A 116 -3.54 -19.36 11.46
C ASP A 116 -2.25 -18.75 10.88
N LYS A 117 -1.19 -19.52 10.71
CA LYS A 117 0.11 -19.05 10.21
C LYS A 117 0.06 -18.48 8.80
N ASP A 118 -0.82 -19.01 7.94
CA ASP A 118 -0.99 -18.50 6.58
C ASP A 118 -1.65 -17.11 6.59
N PHE A 119 -2.53 -16.86 7.55
CA PHE A 119 -3.09 -15.54 7.80
C PHE A 119 -2.00 -14.58 8.30
N ASP A 120 -1.27 -14.97 9.35
CA ASP A 120 -0.23 -14.12 9.95
C ASP A 120 0.81 -13.69 8.92
N ARG A 121 1.27 -14.65 8.09
CA ARG A 121 2.18 -14.35 6.98
C ARG A 121 1.57 -13.38 5.98
N ALA A 122 0.35 -13.65 5.51
CA ALA A 122 -0.31 -12.81 4.51
C ALA A 122 -0.58 -11.38 5.02
N TYR A 123 -0.95 -11.24 6.30
CA TYR A 123 -1.16 -9.94 6.92
C TYR A 123 0.15 -9.13 6.94
N ILE A 124 1.24 -9.70 7.46
CA ILE A 124 2.52 -8.99 7.55
C ILE A 124 3.12 -8.70 6.17
N ASP A 125 3.01 -9.61 5.20
CA ASP A 125 3.45 -9.37 3.82
C ASP A 125 2.67 -8.21 3.19
N ASN A 126 1.36 -8.14 3.48
CA ASN A 126 0.54 -6.99 3.09
C ASN A 126 0.99 -5.70 3.76
N GLU A 127 1.22 -5.68 5.07
CA GLU A 127 1.65 -4.49 5.81
C GLU A 127 2.96 -3.92 5.27
N VAL A 128 3.95 -4.79 5.00
CA VAL A 128 5.22 -4.36 4.38
C VAL A 128 4.99 -3.75 3.00
N THR A 129 4.16 -4.38 2.17
CA THR A 129 3.87 -3.90 0.81
C THR A 129 3.06 -2.60 0.84
N TYR A 130 2.06 -2.54 1.67
CA TYR A 130 1.16 -1.40 1.82
C TYR A 130 1.90 -0.16 2.31
N HIS A 131 2.67 -0.27 3.40
CA HIS A 131 3.45 0.84 3.92
C HIS A 131 4.49 1.36 2.93
N LYS A 132 5.17 0.48 2.17
CA LYS A 132 6.07 0.90 1.09
C LYS A 132 5.34 1.74 0.04
N SER A 133 4.16 1.31 -0.38
CA SER A 133 3.35 2.01 -1.38
C SER A 133 2.85 3.35 -0.87
N VAL A 134 2.34 3.39 0.38
CA VAL A 134 1.84 4.62 1.01
C VAL A 134 2.98 5.63 1.20
N ILE A 135 4.14 5.21 1.72
CA ILE A 135 5.32 6.07 1.87
C ILE A 135 5.73 6.68 0.53
N ALA A 136 5.84 5.86 -0.52
CA ALA A 136 6.18 6.34 -1.86
C ALA A 136 5.14 7.36 -2.40
N THR A 137 3.87 7.13 -2.13
CA THR A 137 2.78 8.05 -2.52
C THR A 137 2.87 9.36 -1.73
N VAL A 138 3.08 9.31 -0.42
CA VAL A 138 3.22 10.50 0.42
C VAL A 138 4.42 11.35 -0.01
N GLU A 139 5.59 10.71 -0.19
CA GLU A 139 6.83 11.40 -0.59
C GLU A 139 6.79 11.92 -2.02
N GLY A 140 6.32 11.09 -2.96
CA GLY A 140 6.41 11.37 -4.40
C GLY A 140 5.22 12.13 -4.97
N VAL A 141 4.07 12.13 -4.30
CA VAL A 141 2.83 12.71 -4.83
C VAL A 141 2.20 13.71 -3.87
N LEU A 142 1.87 13.30 -2.63
CA LEU A 142 1.04 14.14 -1.76
C LEU A 142 1.80 15.36 -1.25
N ILE A 143 3.00 15.19 -0.70
CA ILE A 143 3.83 16.30 -0.20
C ILE A 143 4.21 17.28 -1.33
N PRO A 144 4.71 16.84 -2.50
CA PRO A 144 5.05 17.76 -3.58
C PRO A 144 3.86 18.55 -4.13
N GLN A 145 2.67 17.96 -4.16
CA GLN A 145 1.48 18.59 -4.74
C GLN A 145 0.65 19.40 -3.74
N SER A 146 0.84 19.22 -2.44
CA SER A 146 0.19 20.04 -1.41
C SER A 146 0.53 21.51 -1.57
N LYS A 147 -0.50 22.34 -1.74
CA LYS A 147 -0.40 23.80 -1.83
C LYS A 147 -0.53 24.48 -0.48
N ASP A 148 -1.42 23.95 0.37
CA ASP A 148 -1.57 24.43 1.74
C ASP A 148 -0.36 24.00 2.58
N ALA A 149 0.23 24.95 3.30
CA ALA A 149 1.45 24.76 4.08
C ALA A 149 1.23 23.85 5.31
N GLU A 150 0.07 23.94 5.95
CA GLU A 150 -0.26 23.13 7.13
C GLU A 150 -0.55 21.68 6.73
N LEU A 151 -1.26 21.48 5.62
CA LEU A 151 -1.48 20.13 5.05
C LEU A 151 -0.13 19.48 4.67
N LYS A 152 0.75 20.23 4.02
CA LYS A 152 2.09 19.75 3.68
C LYS A 152 2.89 19.38 4.93
N GLN A 153 2.88 20.24 5.94
CA GLN A 153 3.58 19.99 7.20
C GLN A 153 3.02 18.75 7.92
N PHE A 154 1.71 18.58 7.94
CA PHE A 154 1.06 17.40 8.50
C PHE A 154 1.54 16.11 7.82
N LEU A 155 1.55 16.07 6.49
CA LEU A 155 2.04 14.92 5.72
C LEU A 155 3.52 14.62 6.02
N GLN A 156 4.34 15.66 6.17
CA GLN A 156 5.75 15.52 6.55
C GLN A 156 5.93 14.97 7.98
N GLN A 157 5.03 15.30 8.90
CA GLN A 157 5.05 14.79 10.28
C GLN A 157 4.60 13.34 10.39
N VAL A 158 3.66 12.89 9.56
CA VAL A 158 3.17 11.52 9.53
C VAL A 158 4.20 10.56 8.89
N LEU A 159 4.99 11.04 7.96
CA LEU A 159 5.92 10.20 7.19
C LEU A 159 6.93 9.39 8.05
N PRO A 160 7.58 9.95 9.09
CA PRO A 160 8.45 9.16 9.98
C PRO A 160 7.71 8.03 10.71
N VAL A 161 6.44 8.24 11.07
CA VAL A 161 5.61 7.21 11.73
C VAL A 161 5.38 6.05 10.78
N LEU A 162 5.00 6.32 9.53
CA LEU A 162 4.84 5.28 8.50
C LEU A 162 6.12 4.47 8.27
N LYS A 163 7.29 5.13 8.30
CA LYS A 163 8.58 4.45 8.19
C LYS A 163 8.86 3.53 9.39
N THR A 164 8.53 3.97 10.59
CA THR A 164 8.64 3.14 11.80
C THR A 164 7.72 1.92 11.72
N HIS A 165 6.50 2.08 11.22
CA HIS A 165 5.58 0.95 11.01
C HIS A 165 6.14 -0.05 9.98
N LEU A 166 6.69 0.44 8.85
CA LEU A 166 7.34 -0.41 7.85
C LEU A 166 8.51 -1.20 8.44
N ASP A 167 9.36 -0.56 9.23
CA ASP A 167 10.52 -1.22 9.87
C ASP A 167 10.03 -2.31 10.84
N HIS A 168 9.00 -2.04 11.63
CA HIS A 168 8.41 -3.02 12.55
C HIS A 168 7.76 -4.19 11.80
N ALA A 169 6.97 -3.92 10.76
CA ALA A 169 6.39 -4.97 9.92
C ALA A 169 7.48 -5.84 9.27
N THR A 170 8.56 -5.22 8.77
CA THR A 170 9.69 -5.93 8.14
C THR A 170 10.43 -6.81 9.15
N MET A 171 10.60 -6.34 10.38
CA MET A 171 11.19 -7.12 11.47
C MET A 171 10.34 -8.37 11.76
N ILE A 172 9.02 -8.19 11.97
CA ILE A 172 8.11 -9.33 12.21
C ILE A 172 8.12 -10.29 11.01
N GLN A 173 8.07 -9.77 9.77
CA GLN A 173 8.13 -10.58 8.55
C GLN A 173 9.35 -11.51 8.53
N SER A 174 10.50 -11.01 8.97
CA SER A 174 11.75 -11.78 9.02
C SER A 174 11.75 -12.91 10.07
N GLN A 175 10.93 -12.80 11.09
CA GLN A 175 10.81 -13.76 12.20
C GLN A 175 9.77 -14.86 11.94
N LEU A 176 8.82 -14.64 11.02
CA LEU A 176 7.82 -15.63 10.69
C LEU A 176 8.44 -16.81 9.93
N PRO A 177 8.04 -18.07 10.21
CA PRO A 177 8.48 -19.25 9.47
C PRO A 177 8.24 -19.09 7.96
N LYS A 178 9.18 -19.55 7.14
CA LYS A 178 9.04 -19.56 5.68
C LYS A 178 8.11 -20.66 5.23
#